data_832f1c87b882eb9863f219e1717f1df2
#
_entry.id   832f1c87b882eb9863f219e1717f1df2
#
_cell.length_a   1.000
_cell.length_b   1.000
_cell.length_c   1.000
_cell.angle_alpha   90.00
_cell.angle_beta   90.00
_cell.angle_gamma   90.00
#
_symmetry.space_group_name_H-M   'P 1'
#
loop_
_entity.id
_entity.type
_entity.pdbx_description
1 polymer ?
#
loop_
_entity_poly.entity_id
_entity_poly.type
_entity_poly.pdbx_seq_one_letter_code
_entity_poly.pdbx_strand_id
1 'polypeptide(L)'
;MEEIRKHHNEAKRLLIQSVVKKDQHILDVGCGFGGDLQKWHKCGVNINMCDPSSDALKEAKSRARNMKMRVNFYEGDIFKCPNRKYDIICFNFSLHYIFQSADLFFKSVREIKKRMKPGGLLIGIIPDSEKIIMKTPIKDDMGNFFITKGSYGGFGEKLFVNLIDTPYYKDGAKSEPIAHKDLLWTELEKSGFRLLEWSSLEGNQISELYSRFVFKYK
;
A
#
# COMPACT_ATOMS: atom_id res chain seq x y z
N MET A 1 -3.53 2.17 21.39
CA MET A 1 -3.59 1.12 20.37
C MET A 1 -4.59 1.34 19.26
N GLU A 2 -5.82 1.61 19.63
CA GLU A 2 -6.84 2.17 18.73
C GLU A 2 -6.32 3.40 17.97
N GLU A 3 -5.34 4.09 18.50
CA GLU A 3 -4.78 5.33 17.99
C GLU A 3 -3.97 5.18 16.70
N ILE A 4 -2.97 4.29 16.60
CA ILE A 4 -2.19 4.08 15.36
C ILE A 4 -3.09 3.60 14.24
N ARG A 5 -3.92 2.58 14.52
CA ARG A 5 -4.86 2.04 13.54
C ARG A 5 -5.88 3.06 13.09
N LYS A 6 -6.42 3.86 14.02
CA LYS A 6 -7.36 4.94 13.74
C LYS A 6 -6.71 6.00 12.86
N HIS A 7 -5.49 6.40 13.22
CA HIS A 7 -4.71 7.38 12.47
C HIS A 7 -4.39 6.90 11.04
N HIS A 8 -3.89 5.67 10.89
CA HIS A 8 -3.64 5.09 9.56
C HIS A 8 -4.91 4.93 8.72
N ASN A 9 -6.04 4.59 9.33
CA ASN A 9 -7.33 4.54 8.64
C ASN A 9 -7.80 5.90 8.19
N GLU A 10 -7.56 6.93 9.00
CA GLU A 10 -7.88 8.31 8.65
C GLU A 10 -7.01 8.80 7.50
N ALA A 11 -5.68 8.56 7.56
CA ALA A 11 -4.76 8.91 6.49
C ALA A 11 -5.17 8.27 5.14
N LYS A 12 -5.54 6.98 5.14
CA LYS A 12 -6.06 6.30 3.94
C LYS A 12 -7.36 6.93 3.45
N ARG A 13 -8.26 7.28 4.38
CA ARG A 13 -9.53 7.93 4.04
C ARG A 13 -9.30 9.26 3.35
N LEU A 14 -8.45 10.12 3.90
CA LEU A 14 -8.10 11.42 3.35
C LEU A 14 -7.44 11.29 1.97
N LEU A 15 -6.47 10.37 1.81
CA LEU A 15 -5.83 10.10 0.54
C LEU A 15 -6.86 9.70 -0.53
N ILE A 16 -7.71 8.72 -0.24
CA ILE A 16 -8.72 8.24 -1.17
C ILE A 16 -9.68 9.37 -1.56
N GLN A 17 -10.21 10.10 -0.57
CA GLN A 17 -11.16 11.18 -0.83
C GLN A 17 -10.57 12.37 -1.60
N SER A 18 -9.28 12.63 -1.47
CA SER A 18 -8.62 13.76 -2.16
C SER A 18 -8.47 13.55 -3.67
N VAL A 19 -8.45 12.30 -4.14
CA VAL A 19 -8.09 11.99 -5.54
C VAL A 19 -9.15 11.20 -6.30
N VAL A 20 -10.06 10.51 -5.60
CA VAL A 20 -11.03 9.59 -6.20
C VAL A 20 -12.30 10.33 -6.65
N LYS A 21 -12.77 10.01 -7.85
CA LYS A 21 -14.04 10.48 -8.39
C LYS A 21 -15.01 9.31 -8.55
N LYS A 22 -16.31 9.61 -8.50
CA LYS A 22 -17.37 8.65 -8.74
C LYS A 22 -17.19 7.94 -10.09
N ASP A 23 -17.64 6.68 -10.17
CA ASP A 23 -17.64 5.82 -11.36
C ASP A 23 -16.26 5.45 -11.93
N GLN A 24 -15.16 5.87 -11.30
CA GLN A 24 -13.82 5.45 -11.69
C GLN A 24 -13.59 3.95 -11.48
N HIS A 25 -12.69 3.39 -12.29
CA HIS A 25 -12.22 2.01 -12.16
C HIS A 25 -10.95 1.97 -11.31
N ILE A 26 -11.03 1.28 -10.18
CA ILE A 26 -9.97 1.19 -9.18
C ILE A 26 -9.41 -0.22 -9.13
N LEU A 27 -8.09 -0.35 -8.94
CA LEU A 27 -7.42 -1.57 -8.53
C LEU A 27 -6.76 -1.34 -7.17
N ASP A 28 -7.22 -2.03 -6.14
CA ASP A 28 -6.64 -2.02 -4.80
C ASP A 28 -5.79 -3.27 -4.61
N VAL A 29 -4.46 -3.09 -4.54
CA VAL A 29 -3.46 -4.17 -4.50
C VAL A 29 -2.94 -4.35 -3.08
N GLY A 30 -3.07 -5.57 -2.54
CA GLY A 30 -2.78 -5.86 -1.14
C GLY A 30 -3.90 -5.39 -0.22
N CYS A 31 -5.15 -5.69 -0.58
CA CYS A 31 -6.33 -5.20 0.13
C CYS A 31 -6.53 -5.83 1.52
N GLY A 32 -5.79 -6.90 1.84
CA GLY A 32 -5.88 -7.62 3.10
C GLY A 32 -7.31 -8.02 3.43
N PHE A 33 -7.69 -7.80 4.68
CA PHE A 33 -9.03 -8.08 5.21
C PHE A 33 -10.13 -7.10 4.74
N GLY A 34 -9.86 -6.29 3.71
CA GLY A 34 -10.83 -5.33 3.18
C GLY A 34 -11.03 -4.10 4.05
N GLY A 35 -10.00 -3.64 4.75
CA GLY A 35 -10.07 -2.47 5.65
C GLY A 35 -10.46 -1.16 4.95
N ASP A 36 -10.32 -1.08 3.63
CA ASP A 36 -10.62 0.11 2.84
C ASP A 36 -11.94 0.03 2.07
N LEU A 37 -12.66 -1.11 2.13
CA LEU A 37 -13.95 -1.31 1.45
C LEU A 37 -14.95 -0.18 1.71
N GLN A 38 -15.11 0.24 2.98
CA GLN A 38 -16.05 1.31 3.31
C GLN A 38 -15.65 2.66 2.71
N LYS A 39 -14.34 2.92 2.57
CA LYS A 39 -13.83 4.14 1.96
C LYS A 39 -14.16 4.16 0.47
N TRP A 40 -13.90 3.06 -0.23
CA TRP A 40 -14.23 2.88 -1.64
C TRP A 40 -15.74 2.94 -1.91
N HIS A 41 -16.54 2.28 -1.05
CA HIS A 41 -18.00 2.29 -1.17
C HIS A 41 -18.59 3.71 -1.13
N LYS A 42 -18.09 4.55 -0.21
CA LYS A 42 -18.52 5.94 -0.09
C LYS A 42 -18.16 6.78 -1.32
N CYS A 43 -17.14 6.41 -2.07
CA CYS A 43 -16.73 7.11 -3.30
C CYS A 43 -17.54 6.68 -4.54
N GLY A 44 -18.34 5.60 -4.47
CA GLY A 44 -19.16 5.15 -5.59
C GLY A 44 -18.35 4.68 -6.81
N VAL A 45 -17.30 3.90 -6.57
CA VAL A 45 -16.35 3.45 -7.59
C VAL A 45 -16.59 2.01 -8.06
N ASN A 46 -16.04 1.66 -9.22
CA ASN A 46 -15.95 0.29 -9.72
C ASN A 46 -14.61 -0.31 -9.29
N ILE A 47 -14.60 -1.31 -8.42
CA ILE A 47 -13.37 -1.76 -7.79
C ILE A 47 -13.07 -3.24 -8.02
N ASN A 48 -11.80 -3.49 -8.32
CA ASN A 48 -11.13 -4.78 -8.24
C ASN A 48 -10.14 -4.76 -7.08
N MET A 49 -10.06 -5.85 -6.33
CA MET A 49 -9.15 -6.00 -5.20
C MET A 49 -8.35 -7.28 -5.32
N CYS A 50 -7.09 -7.26 -4.91
CA CYS A 50 -6.30 -8.48 -4.82
C CYS A 50 -5.47 -8.53 -3.53
N ASP A 51 -5.22 -9.77 -3.08
CA ASP A 51 -4.36 -10.06 -1.94
C ASP A 51 -3.84 -11.50 -2.04
N PRO A 52 -2.58 -11.81 -1.69
CA PRO A 52 -2.07 -13.17 -1.72
C PRO A 52 -2.65 -14.07 -0.62
N SER A 53 -3.22 -13.52 0.44
CA SER A 53 -3.82 -14.26 1.55
C SER A 53 -5.26 -14.65 1.25
N SER A 54 -5.50 -15.95 1.02
CA SER A 54 -6.85 -16.48 0.81
C SER A 54 -7.77 -16.22 2.01
N ASP A 55 -7.24 -16.29 3.23
CA ASP A 55 -8.02 -16.05 4.45
C ASP A 55 -8.39 -14.58 4.61
N ALA A 56 -7.46 -13.67 4.29
CA ALA A 56 -7.78 -12.24 4.24
C ALA A 56 -8.88 -11.94 3.21
N LEU A 57 -8.80 -12.56 2.02
CA LEU A 57 -9.81 -12.40 0.99
C LEU A 57 -11.17 -12.99 1.36
N LYS A 58 -11.24 -14.09 2.10
CA LYS A 58 -12.50 -14.64 2.63
C LYS A 58 -13.22 -13.61 3.48
N GLU A 59 -12.50 -12.99 4.40
CA GLU A 59 -13.05 -11.93 5.27
C GLU A 59 -13.44 -10.68 4.46
N ALA A 60 -12.58 -10.22 3.54
CA ALA A 60 -12.89 -9.08 2.67
C ALA A 60 -14.17 -9.31 1.83
N LYS A 61 -14.34 -10.51 1.26
CA LYS A 61 -15.56 -10.91 0.55
C LYS A 61 -16.80 -10.91 1.44
N SER A 62 -16.66 -11.38 2.70
CA SER A 62 -17.75 -11.34 3.69
C SER A 62 -18.17 -9.90 3.98
N ARG A 63 -17.21 -9.03 4.25
CA ARG A 63 -17.47 -7.60 4.49
C ARG A 63 -18.14 -6.91 3.29
N ALA A 64 -17.65 -7.15 2.08
CA ALA A 64 -18.24 -6.58 0.87
C ALA A 64 -19.72 -7.01 0.69
N ARG A 65 -20.02 -8.31 0.94
CA ARG A 65 -21.40 -8.81 0.91
C ARG A 65 -22.30 -8.13 1.94
N ASN A 66 -21.83 -7.99 3.16
CA ASN A 66 -22.59 -7.32 4.23
C ASN A 66 -22.87 -5.85 3.91
N MET A 67 -21.97 -5.20 3.16
CA MET A 67 -22.13 -3.83 2.67
C MET A 67 -22.94 -3.74 1.37
N LYS A 68 -23.37 -4.88 0.79
CA LYS A 68 -24.02 -4.96 -0.54
C LYS A 68 -23.16 -4.32 -1.65
N MET A 69 -21.84 -4.36 -1.50
CA MET A 69 -20.88 -3.77 -2.41
C MET A 69 -20.46 -4.79 -3.48
N ARG A 70 -20.49 -4.40 -4.76
CA ARG A 70 -20.00 -5.23 -5.86
C ARG A 70 -18.49 -5.04 -5.99
N VAL A 71 -17.73 -6.09 -5.72
CA VAL A 71 -16.26 -6.10 -5.78
C VAL A 71 -15.79 -7.39 -6.44
N ASN A 72 -14.84 -7.29 -7.35
CA ASN A 72 -14.15 -8.46 -7.88
C ASN A 72 -12.87 -8.68 -7.09
N PHE A 73 -12.70 -9.88 -6.52
CA PHE A 73 -11.55 -10.27 -5.72
C PHE A 73 -10.70 -11.30 -6.46
N TYR A 74 -9.38 -11.09 -6.46
CA TYR A 74 -8.40 -11.96 -7.09
C TYR A 74 -7.37 -12.41 -6.04
N GLU A 75 -7.13 -13.71 -5.94
CA GLU A 75 -6.11 -14.26 -5.06
C GLU A 75 -4.74 -14.16 -5.73
N GLY A 76 -3.83 -13.43 -5.10
CA GLY A 76 -2.48 -13.14 -5.57
C GLY A 76 -2.19 -11.65 -5.58
N ASP A 77 -1.16 -11.29 -6.30
CA ASP A 77 -0.69 -9.92 -6.51
C ASP A 77 -1.27 -9.28 -7.80
N ILE A 78 -0.70 -8.14 -8.22
CA ILE A 78 -1.13 -7.41 -9.41
C ILE A 78 -1.11 -8.27 -10.69
N PHE A 79 -0.24 -9.29 -10.78
CA PHE A 79 -0.13 -10.17 -11.95
C PHE A 79 -1.35 -11.07 -12.14
N LYS A 80 -2.12 -11.33 -11.08
CA LYS A 80 -3.36 -12.12 -11.12
C LYS A 80 -4.59 -11.30 -11.46
N CYS A 81 -4.47 -9.97 -11.46
CA CYS A 81 -5.56 -9.07 -11.78
C CYS A 81 -5.82 -8.97 -13.28
N PRO A 82 -7.04 -8.67 -13.72
CA PRO A 82 -7.38 -8.51 -15.14
C PRO A 82 -6.47 -7.48 -15.82
N ASN A 83 -6.08 -7.80 -17.05
CA ASN A 83 -5.33 -6.88 -17.91
C ASN A 83 -6.29 -5.83 -18.53
N ARG A 84 -6.74 -4.90 -17.70
CA ARG A 84 -7.59 -3.77 -18.07
C ARG A 84 -7.00 -2.47 -17.58
N LYS A 85 -7.48 -1.35 -18.10
CA LYS A 85 -7.04 -0.03 -17.69
C LYS A 85 -7.83 0.47 -16.48
N TYR A 86 -7.10 1.04 -15.49
CA TYR A 86 -7.65 1.60 -14.27
C TYR A 86 -7.37 3.10 -14.21
N ASP A 87 -8.31 3.84 -13.64
CA ASP A 87 -8.15 5.26 -13.34
C ASP A 87 -7.22 5.47 -12.14
N ILE A 88 -7.29 4.53 -11.16
CA ILE A 88 -6.43 4.54 -9.98
C ILE A 88 -5.95 3.12 -9.68
N ILE A 89 -4.66 2.99 -9.39
CA ILE A 89 -4.07 1.79 -8.77
C ILE A 89 -3.58 2.22 -7.38
N CYS A 90 -4.07 1.52 -6.36
CA CYS A 90 -3.81 1.82 -4.95
C CYS A 90 -2.99 0.73 -4.30
N PHE A 91 -1.99 1.14 -3.51
CA PHE A 91 -1.17 0.27 -2.68
C PHE A 91 -1.08 0.85 -1.25
N ASN A 92 -2.08 0.59 -0.45
CA ASN A 92 -2.06 1.01 0.95
C ASN A 92 -1.31 0.00 1.81
N PHE A 93 -0.11 0.34 2.27
CA PHE A 93 0.79 -0.53 3.06
C PHE A 93 1.20 -1.83 2.36
N SER A 94 1.29 -1.84 1.02
CA SER A 94 1.59 -3.06 0.26
C SER A 94 2.64 -2.88 -0.84
N LEU A 95 2.94 -1.65 -1.31
CA LEU A 95 3.88 -1.44 -2.42
C LEU A 95 5.32 -1.88 -2.11
N HIS A 96 5.74 -1.79 -0.85
CA HIS A 96 7.10 -2.17 -0.43
C HIS A 96 7.42 -3.65 -0.70
N TYR A 97 6.41 -4.53 -0.78
CA TYR A 97 6.63 -5.95 -1.08
C TYR A 97 7.25 -6.20 -2.45
N ILE A 98 7.11 -5.28 -3.42
CA ILE A 98 7.78 -5.43 -4.72
C ILE A 98 9.31 -5.34 -4.62
N PHE A 99 9.85 -4.82 -3.51
CA PHE A 99 11.30 -4.69 -3.26
C PHE A 99 11.97 -5.98 -2.77
N GLN A 100 11.27 -7.10 -2.70
CA GLN A 100 11.86 -8.40 -2.36
C GLN A 100 12.99 -8.81 -3.31
N SER A 101 12.92 -8.42 -4.58
CA SER A 101 13.97 -8.63 -5.58
C SER A 101 13.88 -7.63 -6.72
N ALA A 102 14.99 -7.39 -7.41
CA ALA A 102 15.04 -6.53 -8.59
C ALA A 102 14.07 -7.00 -9.69
N ASP A 103 14.01 -8.32 -9.95
CA ASP A 103 13.11 -8.88 -10.97
C ASP A 103 11.64 -8.58 -10.65
N LEU A 104 11.21 -8.82 -9.41
CA LEU A 104 9.84 -8.53 -8.97
C LEU A 104 9.53 -7.04 -9.07
N PHE A 105 10.46 -6.17 -8.66
CA PHE A 105 10.31 -4.73 -8.73
C PHE A 105 10.07 -4.25 -10.16
N PHE A 106 10.96 -4.55 -11.10
CA PHE A 106 10.84 -4.11 -12.48
C PHE A 106 9.63 -4.72 -13.20
N LYS A 107 9.29 -5.97 -12.91
CA LYS A 107 8.07 -6.60 -13.41
C LYS A 107 6.82 -5.90 -12.89
N SER A 108 6.77 -5.57 -11.59
CA SER A 108 5.62 -4.90 -10.98
C SER A 108 5.43 -3.49 -11.54
N VAL A 109 6.49 -2.71 -11.71
CA VAL A 109 6.39 -1.37 -12.33
C VAL A 109 5.84 -1.46 -13.76
N ARG A 110 6.30 -2.44 -14.56
CA ARG A 110 5.74 -2.68 -15.91
C ARG A 110 4.24 -3.05 -15.87
N GLU A 111 3.82 -3.87 -14.92
CA GLU A 111 2.41 -4.26 -14.79
C GLU A 111 1.52 -3.10 -14.31
N ILE A 112 2.05 -2.25 -13.41
CA ILE A 112 1.37 -1.00 -13.01
C ILE A 112 1.18 -0.10 -14.23
N LYS A 113 2.26 0.18 -14.98
CA LYS A 113 2.20 0.98 -16.21
C LYS A 113 1.21 0.40 -17.23
N LYS A 114 1.28 -0.89 -17.49
CA LYS A 114 0.42 -1.60 -18.44
C LYS A 114 -1.07 -1.45 -18.10
N ARG A 115 -1.42 -1.39 -16.82
CA ARG A 115 -2.80 -1.27 -16.33
C ARG A 115 -3.25 0.16 -16.05
N MET A 116 -2.37 1.14 -16.13
CA MET A 116 -2.73 2.52 -15.87
C MET A 116 -3.34 3.18 -17.11
N LYS A 117 -4.44 3.93 -16.95
CA LYS A 117 -4.96 4.83 -17.98
C LYS A 117 -4.04 6.06 -18.10
N PRO A 118 -3.91 6.67 -19.28
CA PRO A 118 -3.32 8.02 -19.38
C PRO A 118 -4.06 8.98 -18.45
N GLY A 119 -3.31 9.79 -17.70
CA GLY A 119 -3.86 10.68 -16.68
C GLY A 119 -4.27 10.00 -15.37
N GLY A 120 -4.19 8.67 -15.29
CA GLY A 120 -4.50 7.90 -14.07
C GLY A 120 -3.49 8.08 -12.94
N LEU A 121 -3.86 7.66 -11.74
CA LEU A 121 -3.07 7.87 -10.54
C LEU A 121 -2.63 6.56 -9.90
N LEU A 122 -1.36 6.48 -9.52
CA LEU A 122 -0.82 5.49 -8.61
C LEU A 122 -0.72 6.13 -7.23
N ILE A 123 -1.44 5.57 -6.26
CA ILE A 123 -1.55 6.13 -4.91
C ILE A 123 -1.26 5.08 -3.84
N GLY A 124 -0.91 5.52 -2.66
CA GLY A 124 -0.79 4.63 -1.51
C GLY A 124 -0.09 5.22 -0.30
N ILE A 125 0.11 4.36 0.68
CA ILE A 125 0.91 4.62 1.88
C ILE A 125 1.98 3.55 1.96
N ILE A 126 3.21 3.97 2.23
CA ILE A 126 4.39 3.12 2.22
C ILE A 126 5.27 3.40 3.44
N PRO A 127 5.94 2.38 4.02
CA PRO A 127 7.04 2.61 4.94
C PRO A 127 8.15 3.41 4.21
N ASP A 128 8.48 4.58 4.73
CA ASP A 128 9.42 5.52 4.10
C ASP A 128 10.86 5.15 4.45
N SER A 129 11.62 4.68 3.47
CA SER A 129 12.98 4.19 3.68
C SER A 129 13.91 5.24 4.30
N GLU A 130 13.83 6.50 3.91
CA GLU A 130 14.67 7.56 4.47
C GLU A 130 14.42 7.72 5.97
N LYS A 131 13.15 7.75 6.38
CA LYS A 131 12.76 7.88 7.79
C LYS A 131 13.11 6.63 8.60
N ILE A 132 12.89 5.45 8.01
CA ILE A 132 13.22 4.17 8.64
C ILE A 132 14.73 4.09 8.89
N ILE A 133 15.56 4.40 7.90
CA ILE A 133 17.02 4.36 8.01
C ILE A 133 17.50 5.35 9.09
N MET A 134 16.91 6.53 9.15
CA MET A 134 17.30 7.57 10.12
C MET A 134 16.82 7.31 11.55
N LYS A 135 15.66 6.68 11.73
CA LYS A 135 14.99 6.58 13.02
C LYS A 135 15.04 5.18 13.66
N THR A 136 15.37 4.13 12.90
CA THR A 136 15.41 2.76 13.47
C THR A 136 16.74 2.49 14.20
N PRO A 137 16.76 1.68 15.28
CA PRO A 137 15.61 0.98 15.85
C PRO A 137 14.66 1.90 16.60
N ILE A 138 13.36 1.69 16.42
CA ILE A 138 12.32 2.39 17.19
C ILE A 138 11.40 1.39 17.86
N LYS A 139 11.04 1.64 19.10
CA LYS A 139 10.09 0.85 19.88
C LYS A 139 9.29 1.80 20.77
N ASP A 140 7.98 1.65 20.79
CA ASP A 140 7.13 2.38 21.73
C ASP A 140 6.82 1.56 23.00
N ASP A 141 6.25 2.21 24.00
CA ASP A 141 5.90 1.60 25.29
C ASP A 141 4.83 0.50 25.17
N MET A 142 4.13 0.46 24.05
CA MET A 142 3.11 -0.55 23.76
C MET A 142 3.68 -1.81 23.12
N GLY A 143 4.96 -1.80 22.76
CA GLY A 143 5.65 -2.91 22.10
C GLY A 143 5.54 -2.92 20.59
N ASN A 144 5.04 -1.84 19.95
CA ASN A 144 5.22 -1.66 18.51
C ASN A 144 6.70 -1.38 18.23
N PHE A 145 7.25 -1.98 17.18
CA PHE A 145 8.65 -1.74 16.84
C PHE A 145 8.94 -1.84 15.34
N PHE A 146 10.01 -1.14 14.94
CA PHE A 146 10.67 -1.22 13.64
C PHE A 146 12.17 -1.40 13.87
N ILE A 147 12.73 -2.46 13.31
CA ILE A 147 14.16 -2.77 13.43
C ILE A 147 14.68 -3.16 12.06
N THR A 148 15.76 -2.52 11.62
CA THR A 148 16.46 -2.86 10.38
C THR A 148 17.70 -3.70 10.70
N LYS A 149 18.08 -4.60 9.80
CA LYS A 149 19.32 -5.37 9.85
C LYS A 149 20.02 -5.28 8.50
N GLY A 150 21.26 -4.85 8.49
CA GLY A 150 22.12 -4.86 7.29
C GLY A 150 22.49 -3.48 6.76
N SER A 151 23.24 -3.48 5.67
CA SER A 151 23.60 -2.29 4.91
C SER A 151 22.47 -1.88 3.99
N TYR A 152 22.28 -0.58 3.80
CA TYR A 152 21.20 -0.03 2.99
C TYR A 152 21.68 0.25 1.57
N GLY A 153 20.89 -0.13 0.56
CA GLY A 153 21.15 0.23 -0.83
C GLY A 153 20.66 -0.74 -1.89
N GLY A 154 19.82 -1.72 -1.55
CA GLY A 154 19.41 -2.70 -2.54
C GLY A 154 18.09 -3.40 -2.30
N PHE A 155 17.83 -4.39 -3.15
CA PHE A 155 16.65 -5.23 -3.04
C PHE A 155 16.84 -6.33 -1.98
N GLY A 156 15.73 -6.74 -1.34
CA GLY A 156 15.73 -7.83 -0.37
C GLY A 156 16.20 -7.43 1.03
N GLU A 157 16.46 -6.17 1.27
CA GLU A 157 16.74 -5.65 2.62
C GLU A 157 15.52 -5.80 3.51
N LYS A 158 15.78 -6.12 4.79
CA LYS A 158 14.72 -6.52 5.71
C LYS A 158 14.48 -5.49 6.80
N LEU A 159 13.22 -5.14 6.95
CA LEU A 159 12.65 -4.40 8.07
C LEU A 159 11.84 -5.38 8.91
N PHE A 160 12.16 -5.50 10.20
CA PHE A 160 11.34 -6.26 11.16
C PHE A 160 10.35 -5.32 11.80
N VAL A 161 9.07 -5.63 11.62
CA VAL A 161 7.94 -4.82 12.06
C VAL A 161 7.05 -5.62 12.98
N ASN A 162 6.62 -5.00 14.05
CA ASN A 162 5.52 -5.48 14.88
C ASN A 162 4.60 -4.30 15.19
N LEU A 163 3.33 -4.44 14.83
CA LEU A 163 2.28 -3.48 15.20
C LEU A 163 1.21 -4.24 15.98
N ILE A 164 1.22 -4.05 17.28
CA ILE A 164 0.30 -4.71 18.20
C ILE A 164 -1.14 -4.35 17.82
N ASP A 165 -2.06 -5.34 17.94
CA ASP A 165 -3.49 -5.25 17.61
C ASP A 165 -3.84 -4.91 16.17
N THR A 166 -2.95 -5.18 15.25
CA THR A 166 -3.33 -5.22 13.84
C THR A 166 -3.50 -6.66 13.37
N PRO A 167 -4.52 -6.98 12.57
CA PRO A 167 -4.77 -8.36 12.14
C PRO A 167 -3.61 -9.00 11.40
N TYR A 168 -2.79 -8.19 10.72
CA TYR A 168 -1.64 -8.67 9.95
C TYR A 168 -0.50 -9.18 10.85
N TYR A 169 -0.31 -8.61 12.06
CA TYR A 169 0.75 -8.99 13.00
C TYR A 169 0.24 -9.82 14.20
N LYS A 170 -0.97 -10.39 14.10
CA LYS A 170 -1.57 -11.19 15.19
C LYS A 170 -0.69 -12.36 15.65
N ASP A 171 0.12 -12.90 14.75
CA ASP A 171 1.04 -14.01 14.98
C ASP A 171 2.48 -13.55 15.31
N GLY A 172 2.66 -12.25 15.63
CA GLY A 172 3.92 -11.63 15.97
C GLY A 172 4.59 -10.84 14.86
N ALA A 173 5.84 -10.45 15.11
CA ALA A 173 6.63 -9.62 14.19
C ALA A 173 6.84 -10.30 12.84
N LYS A 174 6.84 -9.47 11.78
CA LYS A 174 7.09 -9.91 10.40
C LYS A 174 8.30 -9.22 9.81
N SER A 175 8.94 -9.91 8.88
CA SER A 175 10.00 -9.35 8.05
C SER A 175 9.40 -8.83 6.77
N GLU A 176 9.61 -7.54 6.49
CA GLU A 176 9.13 -6.84 5.30
C GLU A 176 10.32 -6.27 4.53
N PRO A 177 10.24 -6.14 3.20
CA PRO A 177 11.30 -5.49 2.43
C PRO A 177 11.29 -3.98 2.66
N ILE A 178 12.46 -3.36 2.57
CA ILE A 178 12.59 -1.90 2.59
C ILE A 178 12.36 -1.37 1.17
N ALA A 179 11.46 -0.42 1.03
CA ALA A 179 11.16 0.23 -0.23
C ALA A 179 12.01 1.50 -0.40
N HIS A 180 13.08 1.43 -1.17
CA HIS A 180 13.95 2.58 -1.43
C HIS A 180 13.24 3.64 -2.27
N LYS A 181 12.97 4.78 -1.67
CA LYS A 181 12.21 5.90 -2.25
C LYS A 181 12.80 6.37 -3.57
N ASP A 182 14.09 6.65 -3.61
CA ASP A 182 14.76 7.18 -4.80
C ASP A 182 14.72 6.20 -5.97
N LEU A 183 14.88 4.91 -5.68
CA LEU A 183 14.78 3.86 -6.69
C LEU A 183 13.35 3.74 -7.24
N LEU A 184 12.34 3.77 -6.36
CA LEU A 184 10.95 3.76 -6.76
C LEU A 184 10.60 4.97 -7.62
N TRP A 185 10.98 6.15 -7.17
CA TRP A 185 10.70 7.40 -7.88
C TRP A 185 11.35 7.40 -9.26
N THR A 186 12.67 7.15 -9.31
CA THR A 186 13.42 7.14 -10.57
C THR A 186 12.83 6.17 -11.59
N GLU A 187 12.45 4.96 -11.19
CA GLU A 187 11.90 3.97 -12.09
C GLU A 187 10.47 4.30 -12.54
N LEU A 188 9.65 4.86 -11.65
CA LEU A 188 8.33 5.35 -12.02
C LEU A 188 8.41 6.53 -13.00
N GLU A 189 9.34 7.47 -12.82
CA GLU A 189 9.56 8.57 -13.77
C GLU A 189 9.99 8.07 -15.15
N LYS A 190 10.96 7.16 -15.23
CA LYS A 190 11.36 6.48 -16.48
C LYS A 190 10.18 5.74 -17.14
N SER A 191 9.26 5.25 -16.34
CA SER A 191 8.06 4.56 -16.80
C SER A 191 6.93 5.50 -17.25
N GLY A 192 7.11 6.82 -17.12
CA GLY A 192 6.15 7.85 -17.56
C GLY A 192 5.23 8.37 -16.44
N PHE A 193 5.52 8.07 -15.19
CA PHE A 193 4.82 8.65 -14.05
C PHE A 193 5.51 9.95 -13.60
N ARG A 194 4.74 10.86 -13.06
CA ARG A 194 5.22 12.09 -12.41
C ARG A 194 4.74 12.11 -10.96
N LEU A 195 5.65 12.35 -10.04
CA LEU A 195 5.31 12.56 -8.64
C LEU A 195 4.49 13.84 -8.48
N LEU A 196 3.34 13.75 -7.83
CA LEU A 196 2.50 14.87 -7.43
C LEU A 196 2.59 15.15 -5.93
N GLU A 197 2.70 14.09 -5.12
CA GLU A 197 2.77 14.19 -3.68
C GLU A 197 3.62 13.08 -3.08
N TRP A 198 4.47 13.44 -2.12
CA TRP A 198 5.13 12.55 -1.20
C TRP A 198 5.19 13.26 0.15
N SER A 199 4.35 12.86 1.08
CA SER A 199 4.21 13.55 2.37
C SER A 199 4.15 12.57 3.53
N SER A 200 4.76 12.98 4.65
CA SER A 200 4.75 12.24 5.91
C SER A 200 3.34 12.01 6.41
N LEU A 201 3.09 10.86 7.01
CA LEU A 201 1.96 10.76 7.93
C LEU A 201 2.34 11.50 9.20
N GLU A 202 1.45 12.40 9.64
CA GLU A 202 1.56 13.08 10.92
C GLU A 202 1.03 12.16 12.02
N GLY A 203 1.36 12.41 13.27
CA GLY A 203 0.81 11.69 14.42
C GLY A 203 1.87 11.21 15.40
N ASN A 204 1.85 9.92 15.75
CA ASN A 204 2.84 9.36 16.67
C ASN A 204 4.11 8.92 15.94
N GLN A 205 5.18 8.62 16.71
CA GLN A 205 6.49 8.23 16.21
C GLN A 205 6.46 7.08 15.18
N ILE A 206 5.54 6.12 15.35
CA ILE A 206 5.39 4.99 14.43
C ILE A 206 4.74 5.44 13.11
N SER A 207 3.69 6.26 13.20
CA SER A 207 2.99 6.77 12.00
C SER A 207 3.91 7.64 11.15
N GLU A 208 4.79 8.41 11.76
CA GLU A 208 5.77 9.24 11.07
C GLU A 208 6.79 8.46 10.22
N LEU A 209 6.94 7.14 10.43
CA LEU A 209 7.77 6.27 9.60
C LEU A 209 7.16 6.01 8.22
N TYR A 210 5.91 6.41 8.01
CA TYR A 210 5.22 6.22 6.74
C TYR A 210 5.09 7.53 5.96
N SER A 211 5.00 7.37 4.64
CA SER A 211 4.64 8.46 3.72
C SER A 211 3.48 8.03 2.83
N ARG A 212 2.60 8.98 2.53
CA ARG A 212 1.63 8.84 1.45
C ARG A 212 2.23 9.36 0.15
N PHE A 213 1.85 8.76 -0.96
CA PHE A 213 2.32 9.15 -2.27
C PHE A 213 1.20 9.21 -3.29
N VAL A 214 1.35 10.11 -4.27
CA VAL A 214 0.51 10.22 -5.45
C VAL A 214 1.41 10.45 -6.67
N PHE A 215 1.39 9.52 -7.62
CA PHE A 215 2.01 9.68 -8.93
C PHE A 215 0.94 9.74 -10.01
N LYS A 216 1.13 10.59 -11.01
CA LYS A 216 0.27 10.68 -12.18
C LYS A 216 0.97 10.08 -13.40
N TYR A 217 0.30 9.18 -14.10
CA TYR A 217 0.77 8.63 -15.36
C TYR A 217 0.48 9.62 -16.50
N LYS A 218 1.45 9.83 -17.40
CA LYS A 218 1.33 10.71 -18.56
C LYS A 218 0.44 10.14 -19.64
#